data_f0da6218922c7fc9601f74c5be15211c
#
_entry.id   f0da6218922c7fc9601f74c5be15211c
#
_cell.length_a   1.000
_cell.length_b   1.000
_cell.length_c   1.000
_cell.angle_alpha   90.00
_cell.angle_beta   90.00
_cell.angle_gamma   90.00
#
_symmetry.space_group_name_H-M   'P 1'
#
loop_
_entity.id
_entity.type
_entity.pdbx_description
1 polymer ?
#
loop_
_entity_poly.entity_id
_entity_poly.type
_entity_poly.pdbx_seq_one_letter_code
_entity_poly.pdbx_strand_id
1 'polypeptide(L)' 'MSKSTRQKLLDLMLARIGKSALAAALGVPCAILLDWLNGHSTMPDGKLIALIDLIDDTEGPVPTPRS' A
#
# COMPACT_ATOMS: atom_id res chain seq x y z
N MET A 1 -6.17 -8.55 17.97
CA MET A 1 -5.77 -7.44 17.63
C MET A 1 -5.98 -7.14 16.26
N SER A 2 -6.46 -6.06 15.88
CA SER A 2 -6.70 -5.71 14.55
C SER A 2 -5.50 -5.03 13.95
N LYS A 3 -5.28 -5.21 12.67
CA LYS A 3 -4.26 -4.49 11.97
C LYS A 3 -4.71 -3.07 11.75
N SER A 4 -3.77 -2.17 11.64
CA SER A 4 -4.11 -0.81 11.29
C SER A 4 -4.60 -0.76 9.86
N THR A 5 -5.26 0.33 9.51
CA THR A 5 -5.73 0.52 8.14
C THR A 5 -4.56 0.46 7.17
N ARG A 6 -3.44 1.04 7.54
CA ARG A 6 -2.25 1.04 6.66
C ARG A 6 -1.78 -0.37 6.39
N GLN A 7 -1.74 -1.22 7.40
CA GLN A 7 -1.33 -2.60 7.22
C GLN A 7 -2.32 -3.37 6.37
N LYS A 8 -3.61 -3.11 6.54
CA LYS A 8 -4.61 -3.78 5.73
C LYS A 8 -4.46 -3.43 4.26
N LEU A 9 -4.21 -2.16 3.97
CA LEU A 9 -4.03 -1.72 2.60
C LEU A 9 -2.75 -2.32 1.99
N LEU A 10 -1.69 -2.38 2.77
CA LEU A 10 -0.47 -3.01 2.30
C LEU A 10 -0.69 -4.48 1.99
N ASP A 11 -1.37 -5.19 2.88
CA ASP A 11 -1.65 -6.60 2.65
C ASP A 11 -2.48 -6.80 1.39
N LEU A 12 -3.46 -5.94 1.18
CA LEU A 12 -4.31 -6.03 0.01
C LEU A 12 -3.47 -5.90 -1.27
N MET A 13 -2.63 -4.89 -1.33
CA MET A 13 -1.81 -4.69 -2.53
C MET A 13 -0.74 -5.74 -2.66
N LEU A 14 -0.22 -6.23 -1.55
CA LEU A 14 0.75 -7.31 -1.60
C LEU A 14 0.13 -8.54 -2.28
N ALA A 15 -1.11 -8.83 -1.95
CA ALA A 15 -1.79 -9.96 -2.56
C ALA A 15 -2.09 -9.74 -4.04
N ARG A 16 -2.25 -8.48 -4.44
CA ARG A 16 -2.60 -8.19 -5.82
C ARG A 16 -1.40 -8.15 -6.75
N ILE A 17 -0.35 -7.47 -6.36
CA ILE A 17 0.77 -7.24 -7.27
C ILE A 17 2.09 -7.83 -6.79
N GLY A 18 2.16 -8.27 -5.56
CA GLY A 18 3.37 -8.89 -5.04
C GLY A 18 4.31 -7.89 -4.38
N LYS A 19 5.25 -8.43 -3.62
CA LYS A 19 6.14 -7.62 -2.82
C LYS A 19 7.06 -6.73 -3.65
N SER A 20 7.69 -7.30 -4.66
CA SER A 20 8.62 -6.54 -5.47
C SER A 20 7.97 -5.37 -6.18
N ALA A 21 6.82 -5.63 -6.79
CA ALA A 21 6.11 -4.59 -7.51
C ALA A 21 5.60 -3.52 -6.55
N LEU A 22 5.13 -3.94 -5.39
CA LEU A 22 4.62 -3.00 -4.41
C LEU A 22 5.74 -2.11 -3.88
N ALA A 23 6.89 -2.68 -3.55
CA ALA A 23 8.02 -1.88 -3.09
C ALA A 23 8.46 -0.89 -4.15
N ALA A 24 8.54 -1.32 -5.40
CA ALA A 24 8.92 -0.44 -6.49
C ALA A 24 7.91 0.68 -6.68
N ALA A 25 6.64 0.36 -6.60
CA ALA A 25 5.59 1.37 -6.77
C ALA A 25 5.62 2.41 -5.67
N LEU A 26 5.98 2.01 -4.46
CA LEU A 26 6.07 2.95 -3.36
C LEU A 26 7.44 3.63 -3.27
N GLY A 27 8.40 3.18 -4.08
CA GLY A 27 9.72 3.77 -4.09
C GLY A 27 10.53 3.46 -2.86
N VAL A 28 10.37 2.27 -2.28
CA VAL A 28 11.10 1.89 -1.09
C VAL A 28 11.74 0.53 -1.28
N PRO A 29 12.81 0.24 -0.54
CA PRO A 29 13.40 -1.11 -0.59
C PRO A 29 12.44 -2.14 -0.03
N CYS A 30 12.55 -3.37 -0.49
CA CYS A 30 11.71 -4.45 0.04
C CYS A 30 11.89 -4.62 1.54
N ALA A 31 13.08 -4.35 2.06
CA ALA A 31 13.32 -4.48 3.49
C ALA A 31 12.43 -3.52 4.28
N ILE A 32 12.26 -2.31 3.79
CA ILE A 32 11.39 -1.34 4.45
C ILE A 32 9.94 -1.77 4.34
N LEU A 33 9.55 -2.27 3.19
CA LEU A 33 8.19 -2.77 3.01
C LEU A 33 7.90 -3.90 3.99
N LEU A 34 8.84 -4.80 4.17
CA LEU A 34 8.66 -5.89 5.10
C LEU A 34 8.55 -5.40 6.54
N ASP A 35 9.29 -4.37 6.91
CA ASP A 35 9.17 -3.78 8.23
C ASP A 35 7.75 -3.27 8.47
N TRP A 36 7.18 -2.63 7.47
CA TRP A 36 5.80 -2.14 7.58
C TRP A 36 4.82 -3.30 7.70
N LEU A 37 5.02 -4.35 6.92
CA LEU A 37 4.13 -5.51 6.94
C LEU A 37 4.20 -6.25 8.26
N ASN A 38 5.38 -6.29 8.87
CA ASN A 38 5.56 -6.97 10.14
C ASN A 38 5.25 -6.11 11.35
N GLY A 39 4.97 -4.85 11.13
CA GLY A 39 4.64 -3.96 12.24
C GLY A 39 5.85 -3.42 12.96
N HIS A 40 7.05 -3.56 12.38
CA HIS A 40 8.26 -3.05 13.02
C HIS A 40 8.39 -1.54 12.85
N SER A 41 7.78 -0.98 11.84
CA SER A 41 7.75 0.46 11.68
C SER A 41 6.43 0.85 11.05
N THR A 42 6.13 2.14 11.09
CA THR A 42 4.87 2.65 10.58
C THR A 42 5.10 3.36 9.26
N MET A 43 4.24 3.07 8.30
CA MET A 43 4.31 3.72 7.01
C MET A 43 3.99 5.20 7.13
N PRO A 44 4.82 6.08 6.58
CA PRO A 44 4.54 7.53 6.63
C PRO A 44 3.30 7.89 5.84
N ASP A 45 2.72 9.01 6.17
CA ASP A 45 1.51 9.48 5.49
C ASP A 45 1.73 9.67 4.00
N GLY A 46 2.87 10.15 3.60
CA GLY A 46 3.16 10.33 2.18
C GLY A 46 3.12 9.01 1.42
N LYS A 47 3.64 7.96 2.05
CA LYS A 47 3.60 6.64 1.42
C LYS A 47 2.20 6.05 1.46
N LEU A 48 1.44 6.38 2.48
CA LEU A 48 0.04 5.95 2.54
C LEU A 48 -0.75 6.54 1.39
N ILE A 49 -0.53 7.81 1.09
CA ILE A 49 -1.21 8.45 -0.03
C ILE A 49 -0.82 7.78 -1.34
N ALA A 50 0.47 7.49 -1.51
CA ALA A 50 0.94 6.79 -2.70
C ALA A 50 0.30 5.41 -2.82
N LEU A 51 0.13 4.73 -1.70
CA LEU A 51 -0.51 3.42 -1.69
C LEU A 51 -1.97 3.52 -2.10
N ILE A 52 -2.67 4.52 -1.60
CA ILE A 52 -4.07 4.72 -1.96
C ILE A 52 -4.20 5.01 -3.45
N ASP A 53 -3.33 5.84 -3.99
CA ASP A 53 -3.32 6.12 -5.43
C ASP A 53 -3.07 4.84 -6.22
N LEU A 54 -2.18 4.00 -5.74
CA LEU A 54 -1.88 2.75 -6.40
C LEU A 54 -3.08 1.81 -6.40
N ILE A 55 -3.81 1.79 -5.29
CA ILE A 55 -5.01 0.96 -5.21
C ILE A 55 -6.03 1.44 -6.22
N ASP A 56 -6.24 2.73 -6.32
CA ASP A 56 -7.17 3.29 -7.29
C ASP A 56 -6.78 2.91 -8.72
N ASP A 57 -5.50 2.97 -9.00
CA ASP A 57 -5.02 2.63 -10.31
C ASP A 57 -5.26 1.17 -10.63
N THR A 58 -4.98 0.27 -9.70
CA THR A 58 -5.13 -1.15 -9.98
C THR A 58 -6.56 -1.59 -9.99
N GLU A 59 -7.42 -0.88 -9.26
CA GLU A 59 -8.83 -1.24 -9.27
C GLU A 59 -9.54 -0.73 -10.50
N GLY A 60 -8.91 0.13 -11.22
CA GLY A 60 -9.53 0.71 -12.40
C GLY A 60 -10.30 1.95 -12.07
N PRO A 61 -10.77 2.62 -13.05
CA PRO A 61 -11.43 3.87 -12.89
C PRO A 61 -12.68 3.65 -12.18
N VAL A 62 -12.78 4.21 -11.10
CA VAL A 62 -13.93 4.23 -10.39
C VAL A 62 -14.69 5.31 -10.88
N PRO A 63 -15.78 5.22 -11.25
CA PRO A 63 -16.59 6.26 -11.65
C PRO A 63 -16.88 7.03 -10.52
N THR A 64 -16.19 7.79 -10.09
CA THR A 64 -16.43 8.54 -9.02
C THR A 64 -17.09 9.55 -9.39
N PRO A 65 -17.88 9.78 -8.87
CA PRO A 65 -18.61 10.83 -9.09
C PRO A 65 -18.04 11.95 -8.64
N ARG A 66 -17.45 12.30 -8.22
CA ARG A 66 -17.07 13.28 -7.77
C ARG A 66 -17.16 14.05 -8.21
N SER A 67 -17.40 14.38 -8.14
CA SER A 67 -17.60 15.20 -8.54
C SER A 67 -17.53 15.72 -8.30
#